data_9d2e1022e55ef4960ce13c7ca80983ae
#
_entry.id   9d2e1022e55ef4960ce13c7ca80983ae
#
_cell.length_a   1.000
_cell.length_b   1.000
_cell.length_c   1.000
_cell.angle_alpha   90.00
_cell.angle_beta   90.00
_cell.angle_gamma   90.00
#
_symmetry.space_group_name_H-M   'P 1'
#
loop_
_entity.id
_entity.type
_entity.pdbx_description
1 polymer ?
#
loop_
_entity_poly.entity_id
_entity_poly.type
_entity_poly.pdbx_seq_one_letter_code
_entity_poly.pdbx_strand_id
1 'polypeptide(L)'
;MTRTLHCAFALIVAALVTHFAADAALAADVQYRTSATSRIKDLANIEGVRQNQLIGYGLVVGLNGTGDTLNNIPFTKQSLQAMLERLGVNIRGATIRTGNVAAVMVTSNLPAFGTQGSRIDVTVSALGDSKSLQGGTLLVTPLLGADGNVYAVAQGSVAINGFQAEGEAAKITRGVPTVGRIVNGAIIEREIEFALNRLNQVRLALRNADFTTAKRIAAAVNDFIGANTAEPLDSSTVQINVPKQFTGNVVSLLTEIEQLQIEPDLAAKIIIDERSGIIVMGRDVRVSTVAVAQGNLTVTISEAPQVSQPAPLSRGRTVVTPRSRIGVQEDGKKLALVREGVSLQQLVDGLNGLGIGPRDLIAILQAIKASGAIQAEIEVM
;
A
#
# COMPACT_ATOMS: atom_id res chain seq x y z
N MET A 1 8.99 -5.25 -78.35
CA MET A 1 7.86 -5.25 -77.43
C MET A 1 8.21 -5.70 -75.97
N THR A 2 9.36 -6.33 -75.73
CA THR A 2 9.74 -6.89 -74.44
C THR A 2 10.47 -5.91 -73.48
N ARG A 3 11.09 -4.84 -73.98
CA ARG A 3 11.82 -3.86 -73.09
C ARG A 3 10.94 -2.85 -72.39
N THR A 4 9.78 -2.51 -72.91
CA THR A 4 8.84 -1.56 -72.33
C THR A 4 8.05 -2.17 -71.15
N LEU A 5 7.83 -3.50 -71.20
CA LEU A 5 7.10 -4.21 -70.11
C LEU A 5 7.95 -4.32 -68.82
N HIS A 6 9.28 -4.47 -68.95
CA HIS A 6 10.17 -4.56 -67.80
C HIS A 6 10.35 -3.23 -67.07
N CYS A 7 10.34 -2.08 -67.81
CA CYS A 7 10.39 -0.75 -67.15
C CYS A 7 9.11 -0.41 -66.43
N ALA A 8 7.92 -0.81 -66.95
CA ALA A 8 6.64 -0.58 -66.28
C ALA A 8 6.53 -1.41 -64.97
N PHE A 9 7.00 -2.65 -64.99
CA PHE A 9 6.99 -3.52 -63.80
C PHE A 9 7.94 -3.03 -62.72
N ALA A 10 9.12 -2.54 -63.06
CA ALA A 10 10.09 -1.98 -62.15
C ALA A 10 9.58 -0.68 -61.46
N LEU A 11 8.84 0.17 -62.18
CA LEU A 11 8.22 1.38 -61.63
C LEU A 11 7.06 1.06 -60.68
N ILE A 12 6.26 0.04 -60.95
CA ILE A 12 5.17 -0.40 -60.08
C ILE A 12 5.73 -1.00 -58.76
N VAL A 13 6.77 -1.82 -58.87
CA VAL A 13 7.42 -2.41 -57.68
C VAL A 13 8.09 -1.31 -56.81
N ALA A 14 8.74 -0.32 -57.44
CA ALA A 14 9.32 0.81 -56.72
C ALA A 14 8.26 1.68 -56.00
N ALA A 15 7.10 1.90 -56.66
CA ALA A 15 5.99 2.64 -56.02
C ALA A 15 5.33 1.85 -54.87
N LEU A 16 5.24 0.52 -54.99
CA LEU A 16 4.72 -0.34 -53.90
C LEU A 16 5.68 -0.38 -52.70
N VAL A 17 6.98 -0.43 -52.90
CA VAL A 17 7.99 -0.42 -51.84
C VAL A 17 8.02 0.93 -51.13
N THR A 18 7.83 2.05 -51.83
CA THR A 18 7.77 3.38 -51.22
C THR A 18 6.46 3.58 -50.41
N HIS A 19 5.33 2.99 -50.79
CA HIS A 19 4.11 3.03 -50.00
C HIS A 19 4.24 2.21 -48.73
N PHE A 20 4.82 1.01 -48.79
CA PHE A 20 5.06 0.18 -47.60
C PHE A 20 6.08 0.82 -46.60
N ALA A 21 7.06 1.54 -47.11
CA ALA A 21 8.03 2.25 -46.28
C ALA A 21 7.43 3.51 -45.62
N ALA A 22 6.44 4.16 -46.24
CA ALA A 22 5.74 5.30 -45.68
C ALA A 22 4.77 4.92 -44.56
N ASP A 23 4.08 3.78 -44.69
CA ASP A 23 3.20 3.26 -43.61
C ASP A 23 4.00 2.72 -42.42
N ALA A 24 5.19 2.15 -42.64
CA ALA A 24 6.07 1.72 -41.56
C ALA A 24 6.68 2.90 -40.77
N ALA A 25 6.89 4.06 -41.42
CA ALA A 25 7.40 5.25 -40.76
C ALA A 25 6.35 5.98 -39.89
N LEU A 26 5.05 5.85 -40.25
CA LEU A 26 3.95 6.38 -39.44
C LEU A 26 3.60 5.50 -38.24
N ALA A 27 3.97 4.22 -38.24
CA ALA A 27 3.74 3.29 -37.15
C ALA A 27 4.81 3.38 -36.03
N ALA A 28 5.92 4.08 -36.25
CA ALA A 28 7.06 4.08 -35.32
C ALA A 28 6.98 5.15 -34.23
N ASP A 29 5.95 6.00 -34.18
CA ASP A 29 5.89 7.13 -33.23
C ASP A 29 4.69 7.10 -32.27
N VAL A 30 3.96 5.99 -32.24
CA VAL A 30 3.07 5.70 -31.12
C VAL A 30 3.88 5.01 -30.03
N GLN A 31 4.75 5.77 -29.36
CA GLN A 31 5.13 5.39 -28.02
C GLN A 31 3.83 5.30 -27.21
N TYR A 32 3.34 4.07 -27.05
CA TYR A 32 2.38 3.76 -26.01
C TYR A 32 3.00 4.22 -24.69
N ARG A 33 2.70 5.45 -24.28
CA ARG A 33 2.70 5.77 -22.88
C ARG A 33 1.68 4.83 -22.26
N THR A 34 2.11 3.66 -21.87
CA THR A 34 1.35 2.85 -20.90
C THR A 34 1.40 3.62 -19.58
N SER A 35 0.61 4.67 -19.51
CA SER A 35 0.30 5.27 -18.23
C SER A 35 -0.34 4.16 -17.41
N ALA A 36 0.20 3.91 -16.24
CA ALA A 36 -0.31 2.90 -15.34
C ALA A 36 -1.71 3.34 -14.89
N THR A 37 -2.74 2.92 -15.64
CA THR A 37 -4.12 3.14 -15.26
C THR A 37 -4.45 2.22 -14.09
N SER A 38 -5.14 2.76 -13.08
CA SER A 38 -5.60 2.04 -11.91
C SER A 38 -7.11 2.21 -11.77
N ARG A 39 -7.79 1.20 -11.21
CA ARG A 39 -9.22 1.30 -10.97
C ARG A 39 -9.48 2.20 -9.76
N ILE A 40 -10.63 2.89 -9.74
CA ILE A 40 -10.99 3.75 -8.61
C ILE A 40 -10.97 2.97 -7.29
N LYS A 41 -11.41 1.69 -7.25
CA LYS A 41 -11.36 0.85 -6.05
C LYS A 41 -9.96 0.60 -5.48
N ASP A 42 -8.94 0.67 -6.33
CA ASP A 42 -7.55 0.47 -5.91
C ASP A 42 -6.96 1.76 -5.33
N LEU A 43 -7.57 2.92 -5.63
CA LEU A 43 -7.13 4.26 -5.26
C LEU A 43 -7.91 4.89 -4.13
N ALA A 44 -9.18 4.54 -3.96
CA ALA A 44 -10.07 5.14 -2.98
C ALA A 44 -10.88 4.09 -2.22
N ASN A 45 -11.31 4.47 -1.02
CA ASN A 45 -12.25 3.71 -0.20
C ASN A 45 -13.55 4.51 -0.08
N ILE A 46 -14.67 3.83 0.14
CA ILE A 46 -15.94 4.48 0.42
C ILE A 46 -15.92 4.95 1.88
N GLU A 47 -16.18 6.24 2.10
CA GLU A 47 -16.25 6.80 3.46
C GLU A 47 -17.37 6.12 4.27
N GLY A 48 -17.07 5.81 5.54
CA GLY A 48 -18.00 5.10 6.42
C GLY A 48 -17.93 3.57 6.33
N VAL A 49 -17.41 3.01 5.23
CA VAL A 49 -17.17 1.58 5.08
C VAL A 49 -15.81 1.23 5.69
N ARG A 50 -15.81 0.83 6.96
CA ARG A 50 -14.58 0.51 7.70
C ARG A 50 -14.74 -0.75 8.53
N GLN A 51 -13.64 -1.40 8.81
CA GLN A 51 -13.58 -2.44 9.84
C GLN A 51 -13.54 -1.79 11.21
N ASN A 52 -14.37 -2.25 12.14
CA ASN A 52 -14.35 -1.79 13.52
C ASN A 52 -13.61 -2.81 14.39
N GLN A 53 -12.71 -2.31 15.23
CA GLN A 53 -11.98 -3.18 16.12
C GLN A 53 -12.83 -3.49 17.35
N LEU A 54 -12.89 -4.77 17.70
CA LEU A 54 -13.53 -5.26 18.91
C LEU A 54 -12.47 -5.74 19.89
N ILE A 55 -12.74 -5.50 21.18
CA ILE A 55 -11.89 -5.91 22.27
C ILE A 55 -12.72 -6.62 23.34
N GLY A 56 -12.15 -7.66 23.95
CA GLY A 56 -12.76 -8.36 25.05
C GLY A 56 -11.73 -8.85 26.06
N TYR A 57 -12.19 -9.09 27.26
CA TYR A 57 -11.42 -9.74 28.32
C TYR A 57 -12.00 -11.10 28.58
N GLY A 58 -11.18 -12.16 28.57
CA GLY A 58 -11.61 -13.52 28.72
C GLY A 58 -10.65 -14.41 29.49
N LEU A 59 -11.03 -15.66 29.66
CA LEU A 59 -10.21 -16.68 30.27
C LEU A 59 -9.99 -17.83 29.28
N VAL A 60 -8.76 -18.28 29.19
CA VAL A 60 -8.38 -19.53 28.50
C VAL A 60 -8.17 -20.59 29.55
N VAL A 61 -8.81 -21.74 29.37
CA VAL A 61 -8.76 -22.88 30.28
C VAL A 61 -8.21 -24.12 29.58
N GLY A 62 -7.84 -25.13 30.36
CA GLY A 62 -7.32 -26.40 29.83
C GLY A 62 -5.82 -26.36 29.48
N LEU A 63 -5.12 -25.36 29.99
CA LEU A 63 -3.65 -25.27 29.86
C LEU A 63 -2.98 -26.32 30.71
N ASN A 64 -1.87 -26.89 30.20
CA ASN A 64 -1.14 -27.95 30.91
C ASN A 64 -0.04 -27.34 31.82
N GLY A 65 -0.43 -26.66 32.90
CA GLY A 65 0.48 -26.02 33.84
C GLY A 65 1.21 -24.78 33.31
N THR A 66 0.85 -24.31 32.09
CA THR A 66 1.44 -23.14 31.45
C THR A 66 0.67 -21.84 31.63
N GLY A 67 -0.45 -21.89 32.36
CA GLY A 67 -1.30 -20.75 32.65
C GLY A 67 -0.73 -19.79 33.70
N ASP A 68 -1.56 -18.86 34.16
CA ASP A 68 -1.18 -17.81 35.10
C ASP A 68 -0.93 -18.38 36.52
N THR A 69 0.02 -17.76 37.20
CA THR A 69 0.24 -18.00 38.62
C THR A 69 -0.76 -17.18 39.44
N LEU A 70 -1.86 -17.80 39.86
CA LEU A 70 -2.99 -17.11 40.50
C LEU A 70 -2.62 -16.30 41.76
N ASN A 71 -1.52 -16.61 42.41
CA ASN A 71 -1.03 -15.83 43.55
C ASN A 71 -0.44 -14.49 43.15
N ASN A 72 0.16 -14.40 41.96
CA ASN A 72 0.81 -13.19 41.44
C ASN A 72 -0.16 -12.36 40.57
N ILE A 73 -1.21 -12.98 40.05
CA ILE A 73 -2.14 -12.37 39.10
C ILE A 73 -3.56 -12.36 39.71
N PRO A 74 -3.88 -11.34 40.59
CA PRO A 74 -5.14 -11.29 41.33
C PRO A 74 -6.39 -11.22 40.43
N PHE A 75 -6.29 -10.54 39.29
CA PHE A 75 -7.41 -10.38 38.35
C PHE A 75 -7.80 -11.71 37.65
N THR A 76 -6.87 -12.60 37.34
CA THR A 76 -7.19 -13.95 36.82
C THR A 76 -7.94 -14.76 37.86
N LYS A 77 -7.49 -14.70 39.15
CA LYS A 77 -8.16 -15.38 40.26
C LYS A 77 -9.59 -14.87 40.45
N GLN A 78 -9.75 -13.54 40.49
CA GLN A 78 -11.06 -12.91 40.67
C GLN A 78 -12.03 -13.22 39.53
N SER A 79 -11.55 -13.20 38.28
CA SER A 79 -12.36 -13.52 37.08
C SER A 79 -12.79 -14.99 37.05
N LEU A 80 -11.88 -15.90 37.41
CA LEU A 80 -12.20 -17.32 37.53
C LEU A 80 -13.25 -17.55 38.62
N GLN A 81 -13.12 -16.88 39.78
CA GLN A 81 -14.07 -16.94 40.85
C GLN A 81 -15.45 -16.43 40.42
N ALA A 82 -15.51 -15.24 39.84
CA ALA A 82 -16.76 -14.66 39.35
C ALA A 82 -17.46 -15.54 38.30
N MET A 83 -16.69 -16.20 37.42
CA MET A 83 -17.21 -17.11 36.43
C MET A 83 -17.82 -18.39 37.07
N LEU A 84 -17.11 -19.00 38.04
CA LEU A 84 -17.58 -20.19 38.75
C LEU A 84 -18.84 -19.90 39.56
N GLU A 85 -18.88 -18.72 40.22
CA GLU A 85 -20.06 -18.26 40.95
C GLU A 85 -21.30 -18.10 40.02
N ARG A 86 -21.08 -17.55 38.82
CA ARG A 86 -22.17 -17.47 37.78
C ARG A 86 -22.68 -18.85 37.33
N LEU A 87 -21.80 -19.85 37.34
CA LEU A 87 -22.15 -21.22 37.00
C LEU A 87 -22.75 -22.00 38.21
N GLY A 88 -22.96 -21.31 39.36
CA GLY A 88 -23.54 -21.89 40.55
C GLY A 88 -22.55 -22.61 41.48
N VAL A 89 -21.25 -22.51 41.22
CA VAL A 89 -20.20 -23.09 42.07
C VAL A 89 -19.75 -22.04 43.10
N ASN A 90 -20.05 -22.29 44.38
CA ASN A 90 -19.61 -21.41 45.49
C ASN A 90 -18.20 -21.79 45.94
N ILE A 91 -17.25 -20.89 45.70
CA ILE A 91 -15.83 -21.06 46.04
C ILE A 91 -15.30 -19.95 46.96
N ARG A 92 -16.21 -19.22 47.67
CA ARG A 92 -15.81 -18.13 48.57
C ARG A 92 -14.97 -18.69 49.72
N GLY A 93 -13.79 -18.12 49.91
CA GLY A 93 -12.85 -18.54 50.96
C GLY A 93 -11.98 -19.75 50.55
N ALA A 94 -12.17 -20.35 49.40
CA ALA A 94 -11.30 -21.42 48.91
C ALA A 94 -9.97 -20.88 48.35
N THR A 95 -8.88 -21.58 48.68
CA THR A 95 -7.59 -21.30 48.05
C THR A 95 -7.50 -22.01 46.72
N ILE A 96 -7.71 -21.28 45.64
CA ILE A 96 -7.60 -21.83 44.28
C ILE A 96 -6.12 -21.83 43.89
N ARG A 97 -5.59 -23.02 43.56
CA ARG A 97 -4.24 -23.17 43.01
C ARG A 97 -4.37 -23.96 41.72
N THR A 98 -4.13 -23.31 40.59
CA THR A 98 -4.10 -23.94 39.27
C THR A 98 -3.21 -23.15 38.35
N GLY A 99 -2.45 -23.82 37.51
CA GLY A 99 -1.70 -23.25 36.37
C GLY A 99 -2.38 -23.55 35.04
N ASN A 100 -3.65 -23.95 35.06
CA ASN A 100 -4.38 -24.39 33.87
C ASN A 100 -5.28 -23.30 33.30
N VAL A 101 -5.22 -22.08 33.83
CA VAL A 101 -6.05 -20.93 33.42
C VAL A 101 -5.18 -19.73 33.18
N ALA A 102 -5.47 -18.97 32.14
CA ALA A 102 -4.83 -17.70 31.85
C ALA A 102 -5.85 -16.63 31.52
N ALA A 103 -5.65 -15.41 32.05
CA ALA A 103 -6.38 -14.24 31.61
C ALA A 103 -5.84 -13.74 30.28
N VAL A 104 -6.74 -13.42 29.37
CA VAL A 104 -6.40 -13.03 28.00
C VAL A 104 -7.16 -11.80 27.55
N MET A 105 -6.47 -11.00 26.73
CA MET A 105 -7.09 -9.99 25.88
C MET A 105 -7.48 -10.67 24.56
N VAL A 106 -8.70 -10.40 24.14
CA VAL A 106 -9.28 -10.94 22.92
C VAL A 106 -9.58 -9.80 21.98
N THR A 107 -9.04 -9.86 20.76
CA THR A 107 -9.26 -8.83 19.75
C THR A 107 -9.80 -9.45 18.46
N SER A 108 -10.65 -8.72 17.77
CA SER A 108 -11.21 -9.12 16.48
C SER A 108 -11.54 -7.89 15.64
N ASN A 109 -11.60 -8.08 14.33
CA ASN A 109 -12.02 -7.04 13.39
C ASN A 109 -13.43 -7.37 12.90
N LEU A 110 -14.39 -6.51 13.22
CA LEU A 110 -15.74 -6.58 12.73
C LEU A 110 -15.81 -5.96 11.32
N PRO A 111 -16.13 -6.74 10.26
CA PRO A 111 -16.27 -6.18 8.92
C PRO A 111 -17.45 -5.22 8.83
N ALA A 112 -17.39 -4.24 7.92
CA ALA A 112 -18.38 -3.19 7.74
C ALA A 112 -19.82 -3.71 7.51
N PHE A 113 -19.95 -4.85 6.83
CA PHE A 113 -21.24 -5.48 6.50
C PHE A 113 -21.36 -6.88 7.12
N GLY A 114 -20.77 -7.06 8.32
CA GLY A 114 -20.89 -8.30 9.03
C GLY A 114 -22.33 -8.50 9.52
N THR A 115 -23.00 -9.56 9.02
CA THR A 115 -24.36 -9.91 9.41
C THR A 115 -24.39 -10.70 10.70
N GLN A 116 -25.47 -10.56 11.47
CA GLN A 116 -25.71 -11.35 12.68
C GLN A 116 -25.63 -12.86 12.37
N GLY A 117 -24.93 -13.60 13.23
CA GLY A 117 -24.69 -15.03 13.07
C GLY A 117 -23.46 -15.38 12.21
N SER A 118 -22.86 -14.40 11.49
CA SER A 118 -21.61 -14.64 10.78
C SER A 118 -20.42 -14.77 11.74
N ARG A 119 -19.38 -15.49 11.29
CA ARG A 119 -18.22 -15.79 12.11
C ARG A 119 -17.02 -14.98 11.68
N ILE A 120 -16.25 -14.54 12.67
CA ILE A 120 -15.02 -13.78 12.47
C ILE A 120 -13.86 -14.40 13.25
N ASP A 121 -12.66 -14.15 12.78
CA ASP A 121 -11.44 -14.62 13.42
C ASP A 121 -11.12 -13.79 14.66
N VAL A 122 -10.51 -14.45 15.61
CA VAL A 122 -10.17 -13.86 16.91
C VAL A 122 -8.70 -14.06 17.21
N THR A 123 -8.05 -13.02 17.70
CA THR A 123 -6.69 -13.10 18.25
C THR A 123 -6.78 -13.05 19.78
N VAL A 124 -6.05 -13.92 20.42
CA VAL A 124 -6.04 -14.10 21.87
C VAL A 124 -4.61 -13.87 22.38
N SER A 125 -4.40 -12.95 23.31
CA SER A 125 -3.10 -12.61 23.87
C SER A 125 -3.13 -12.69 25.39
N ALA A 126 -2.17 -13.39 26.00
CA ALA A 126 -2.07 -13.51 27.44
C ALA A 126 -1.79 -12.14 28.09
N LEU A 127 -2.51 -11.84 29.19
CA LEU A 127 -2.34 -10.63 30.00
C LEU A 127 -1.48 -10.86 31.24
N GLY A 128 -1.46 -12.11 31.72
CA GLY A 128 -0.76 -12.49 32.93
C GLY A 128 0.65 -13.02 32.67
N ASP A 129 1.11 -13.88 33.56
CA ASP A 129 2.41 -14.54 33.49
C ASP A 129 2.38 -15.95 32.85
N SER A 130 1.33 -16.22 32.09
CA SER A 130 1.17 -17.47 31.33
C SER A 130 2.32 -17.66 30.36
N LYS A 131 2.93 -18.87 30.40
CA LYS A 131 4.07 -19.23 29.56
C LYS A 131 3.64 -19.64 28.15
N SER A 132 2.44 -20.22 28.00
CA SER A 132 1.90 -20.68 26.73
C SER A 132 0.40 -20.87 26.79
N LEU A 133 -0.30 -20.54 25.69
CA LEU A 133 -1.75 -20.79 25.52
C LEU A 133 -2.02 -22.07 24.74
N GLN A 134 -1.00 -22.92 24.51
CA GLN A 134 -1.13 -24.14 23.73
C GLN A 134 -2.12 -25.12 24.35
N GLY A 135 -3.02 -25.64 23.51
CA GLY A 135 -4.03 -26.61 23.92
C GLY A 135 -5.18 -26.01 24.72
N GLY A 136 -5.14 -24.71 25.02
CA GLY A 136 -6.18 -24.02 25.77
C GLY A 136 -7.44 -23.75 24.95
N THR A 137 -8.55 -23.58 25.66
CA THR A 137 -9.85 -23.19 25.10
C THR A 137 -10.29 -21.86 25.69
N LEU A 138 -10.59 -20.88 24.85
CA LEU A 138 -11.19 -19.62 25.24
C LEU A 138 -12.64 -19.85 25.68
N LEU A 139 -12.98 -19.39 26.86
CA LEU A 139 -14.35 -19.39 27.35
C LEU A 139 -15.16 -18.27 26.71
N VAL A 140 -16.50 -18.36 26.82
CA VAL A 140 -17.42 -17.35 26.29
C VAL A 140 -17.00 -15.96 26.73
N THR A 141 -16.60 -15.13 25.76
CA THR A 141 -16.03 -13.80 25.95
C THR A 141 -16.78 -12.79 25.09
N PRO A 142 -17.47 -11.80 25.69
CA PRO A 142 -18.08 -10.72 24.94
C PRO A 142 -16.99 -9.81 24.36
N LEU A 143 -17.16 -9.44 23.10
CA LEU A 143 -16.30 -8.48 22.40
C LEU A 143 -17.03 -7.14 22.24
N LEU A 144 -16.44 -6.10 22.79
CA LEU A 144 -16.99 -4.75 22.85
C LEU A 144 -16.39 -3.88 21.74
N GLY A 145 -17.21 -3.01 21.19
CA GLY A 145 -16.77 -1.89 20.35
C GLY A 145 -16.29 -0.70 21.18
N ALA A 146 -15.83 0.34 20.50
CA ALA A 146 -15.37 1.58 21.14
C ALA A 146 -16.47 2.32 21.93
N ASP A 147 -17.73 2.04 21.61
CA ASP A 147 -18.92 2.57 22.28
C ASP A 147 -19.30 1.79 23.54
N GLY A 148 -18.56 0.73 23.90
CA GLY A 148 -18.83 -0.13 25.05
C GLY A 148 -19.95 -1.14 24.86
N ASN A 149 -20.56 -1.23 23.67
CA ASN A 149 -21.57 -2.24 23.38
C ASN A 149 -20.94 -3.54 22.92
N VAL A 150 -21.63 -4.68 23.21
CA VAL A 150 -21.21 -6.00 22.74
C VAL A 150 -21.69 -6.20 21.30
N TYR A 151 -20.77 -6.51 20.40
CA TYR A 151 -21.02 -6.78 18.98
C TYR A 151 -20.81 -8.22 18.60
N ALA A 152 -19.94 -8.94 19.28
CA ALA A 152 -19.68 -10.34 19.01
C ALA A 152 -19.37 -11.10 20.29
N VAL A 153 -19.48 -12.42 20.23
CA VAL A 153 -19.14 -13.33 21.33
C VAL A 153 -18.13 -14.34 20.84
N ALA A 154 -16.96 -14.39 21.50
CA ALA A 154 -15.84 -15.25 21.16
C ALA A 154 -15.79 -16.48 22.04
N GLN A 155 -15.49 -17.64 21.43
CA GLN A 155 -15.26 -18.93 22.10
C GLN A 155 -14.52 -19.88 21.17
N GLY A 156 -13.67 -20.76 21.72
CA GLY A 156 -13.08 -21.83 20.92
C GLY A 156 -11.67 -22.21 21.33
N SER A 157 -11.13 -23.23 20.67
CA SER A 157 -9.78 -23.72 20.92
C SER A 157 -8.73 -22.78 20.32
N VAL A 158 -7.72 -22.46 21.12
CA VAL A 158 -6.65 -21.53 20.73
C VAL A 158 -5.57 -22.27 19.94
N ALA A 159 -5.36 -21.85 18.68
CA ALA A 159 -4.23 -22.29 17.88
C ALA A 159 -3.07 -21.30 18.01
N ILE A 160 -1.89 -21.78 18.36
CA ILE A 160 -0.67 -20.94 18.48
C ILE A 160 0.35 -21.28 17.39
N ASN A 161 1.14 -20.28 16.98
CA ASN A 161 2.22 -20.41 16.02
C ASN A 161 3.59 -20.46 16.72
N GLY A 162 3.71 -21.25 17.78
CA GLY A 162 4.94 -21.37 18.52
C GLY A 162 4.89 -22.52 19.49
N PHE A 163 6.07 -22.94 19.95
CA PHE A 163 6.17 -23.87 21.07
C PHE A 163 7.27 -23.44 22.03
N GLN A 164 7.09 -23.77 23.27
CA GLN A 164 8.11 -23.65 24.31
C GLN A 164 8.34 -25.01 24.90
N ALA A 165 9.57 -25.47 24.93
CA ALA A 165 10.01 -26.66 25.66
C ALA A 165 11.03 -26.20 26.70
N GLU A 166 10.77 -26.54 27.97
CA GLU A 166 11.61 -26.24 29.12
C GLU A 166 12.06 -27.54 29.76
N GLY A 167 13.37 -27.75 29.85
CA GLY A 167 14.02 -28.82 30.57
C GLY A 167 14.86 -28.27 31.70
N GLU A 168 15.37 -29.12 32.63
CA GLU A 168 16.15 -28.69 33.80
C GLU A 168 17.37 -27.83 33.44
N ALA A 169 17.98 -28.01 32.24
CA ALA A 169 19.21 -27.35 31.83
C ALA A 169 19.06 -26.46 30.57
N ALA A 170 17.90 -26.49 29.86
CA ALA A 170 17.74 -25.74 28.62
C ALA A 170 16.28 -25.34 28.39
N LYS A 171 16.09 -24.14 27.87
CA LYS A 171 14.79 -23.62 27.43
C LYS A 171 14.86 -23.27 25.94
N ILE A 172 13.99 -23.85 25.16
CA ILE A 172 13.86 -23.57 23.73
C ILE A 172 12.48 -22.95 23.50
N THR A 173 12.45 -21.73 22.97
CA THR A 173 11.23 -21.05 22.57
C THR A 173 11.30 -20.76 21.07
N ARG A 174 10.30 -21.17 20.32
CA ARG A 174 10.16 -20.85 18.91
C ARG A 174 8.80 -20.18 18.68
N GLY A 175 8.83 -18.97 18.11
CA GLY A 175 7.61 -18.14 17.94
C GLY A 175 7.15 -17.50 19.27
N VAL A 176 5.91 -17.05 19.30
CA VAL A 176 5.29 -16.39 20.47
C VAL A 176 4.17 -17.28 21.03
N PRO A 177 4.43 -18.10 22.04
CA PRO A 177 3.45 -19.07 22.55
C PRO A 177 2.34 -18.44 23.39
N THR A 178 2.47 -17.16 23.75
CA THR A 178 1.51 -16.38 24.54
C THR A 178 0.45 -15.66 23.68
N VAL A 179 0.55 -15.76 22.36
CA VAL A 179 -0.43 -15.23 21.41
C VAL A 179 -0.94 -16.37 20.55
N GLY A 180 -2.26 -16.44 20.38
CA GLY A 180 -2.91 -17.44 19.55
C GLY A 180 -4.03 -16.85 18.71
N ARG A 181 -4.53 -17.65 17.77
CA ARG A 181 -5.65 -17.31 16.89
C ARG A 181 -6.73 -18.40 17.00
N ILE A 182 -7.96 -17.97 16.95
CA ILE A 182 -9.12 -18.86 16.84
C ILE A 182 -9.80 -18.52 15.52
N VAL A 183 -9.69 -19.41 14.56
CA VAL A 183 -10.32 -19.25 13.25
C VAL A 183 -11.83 -19.40 13.41
N ASN A 184 -12.60 -18.46 12.89
CA ASN A 184 -14.06 -18.40 13.06
C ASN A 184 -14.47 -18.44 14.55
N GLY A 185 -13.66 -17.86 15.43
CA GLY A 185 -13.79 -17.99 16.88
C GLY A 185 -14.83 -17.07 17.51
N ALA A 186 -15.34 -16.07 16.82
CA ALA A 186 -16.43 -15.25 17.33
C ALA A 186 -17.62 -15.23 16.40
N ILE A 187 -18.83 -15.12 16.98
CA ILE A 187 -20.09 -14.97 16.29
C ILE A 187 -20.55 -13.53 16.48
N ILE A 188 -20.96 -12.87 15.40
CA ILE A 188 -21.51 -11.53 15.42
C ILE A 188 -22.93 -11.59 15.99
N GLU A 189 -23.19 -10.87 17.08
CA GLU A 189 -24.50 -10.77 17.73
C GLU A 189 -25.26 -9.49 17.37
N ARG A 190 -24.50 -8.43 17.01
CA ARG A 190 -25.07 -7.15 16.62
C ARG A 190 -24.36 -6.63 15.38
N GLU A 191 -25.15 -6.21 14.41
CA GLU A 191 -24.66 -5.54 13.20
C GLU A 191 -24.39 -4.05 13.46
N ILE A 192 -23.47 -3.48 12.69
CA ILE A 192 -23.34 -2.02 12.58
C ILE A 192 -24.17 -1.60 11.37
N GLU A 193 -25.26 -0.89 11.65
CA GLU A 193 -26.13 -0.39 10.56
C GLU A 193 -25.37 0.62 9.70
N PHE A 194 -25.10 0.26 8.48
CA PHE A 194 -24.62 1.17 7.44
C PHE A 194 -25.58 1.10 6.25
N ALA A 195 -26.56 2.02 6.26
CA ALA A 195 -27.64 2.04 5.26
C ALA A 195 -27.17 2.65 3.93
N LEU A 196 -26.23 1.98 3.24
CA LEU A 196 -25.63 2.42 1.98
C LEU A 196 -26.73 2.77 0.94
N ASN A 197 -27.81 1.99 0.89
CA ASN A 197 -28.91 2.16 -0.06
C ASN A 197 -29.78 3.42 0.20
N ARG A 198 -29.64 4.05 1.36
CA ARG A 198 -30.40 5.26 1.73
C ARG A 198 -29.57 6.53 1.58
N LEU A 199 -28.31 6.40 1.19
CA LEU A 199 -27.43 7.55 1.02
C LEU A 199 -27.79 8.29 -0.28
N ASN A 200 -28.05 9.59 -0.17
CA ASN A 200 -28.20 10.49 -1.32
C ASN A 200 -26.82 10.98 -1.82
N GLN A 201 -25.80 10.84 -1.01
CA GLN A 201 -24.43 11.24 -1.29
C GLN A 201 -23.47 10.16 -0.82
N VAL A 202 -22.51 9.85 -1.64
CA VAL A 202 -21.41 8.94 -1.32
C VAL A 202 -20.11 9.71 -1.41
N ARG A 203 -19.19 9.48 -0.47
CA ARG A 203 -17.86 10.06 -0.49
C ARG A 203 -16.83 8.99 -0.69
N LEU A 204 -15.92 9.24 -1.64
CA LEU A 204 -14.74 8.43 -1.88
C LEU A 204 -13.56 9.09 -1.18
N ALA A 205 -12.92 8.38 -0.27
CA ALA A 205 -11.70 8.81 0.39
C ALA A 205 -10.49 8.21 -0.33
N LEU A 206 -9.65 9.05 -0.93
CA LEU A 206 -8.43 8.63 -1.61
C LEU A 206 -7.43 8.08 -0.59
N ARG A 207 -6.74 6.99 -0.94
CA ARG A 207 -5.66 6.44 -0.12
C ARG A 207 -4.43 7.33 -0.11
N ASN A 208 -4.14 7.95 -1.26
CA ASN A 208 -3.08 8.93 -1.42
C ASN A 208 -3.74 10.25 -1.81
N ALA A 209 -3.63 11.25 -0.93
CA ALA A 209 -4.24 12.56 -1.13
C ALA A 209 -3.52 13.31 -2.26
N ASP A 210 -4.24 13.59 -3.36
CA ASP A 210 -3.76 14.36 -4.49
C ASP A 210 -4.90 15.06 -5.24
N PHE A 211 -4.79 16.37 -5.45
CA PHE A 211 -5.82 17.17 -6.12
C PHE A 211 -6.04 16.77 -7.58
N THR A 212 -4.99 16.41 -8.30
CA THR A 212 -5.08 16.01 -9.71
C THR A 212 -5.81 14.69 -9.84
N THR A 213 -5.48 13.72 -9.00
CA THR A 213 -6.14 12.41 -8.94
C THR A 213 -7.61 12.56 -8.53
N ALA A 214 -7.90 13.37 -7.50
CA ALA A 214 -9.29 13.65 -7.07
C ALA A 214 -10.12 14.26 -8.22
N LYS A 215 -9.55 15.21 -8.96
CA LYS A 215 -10.20 15.82 -10.13
C LYS A 215 -10.40 14.82 -11.26
N ARG A 216 -9.43 13.96 -11.53
CA ARG A 216 -9.54 12.91 -12.57
C ARG A 216 -10.61 11.88 -12.21
N ILE A 217 -10.72 11.49 -10.93
CA ILE A 217 -11.80 10.62 -10.45
C ILE A 217 -13.15 11.29 -10.68
N ALA A 218 -13.33 12.55 -10.25
CA ALA A 218 -14.58 13.27 -10.43
C ALA A 218 -14.97 13.40 -11.91
N ALA A 219 -14.02 13.70 -12.78
CA ALA A 219 -14.24 13.76 -14.23
C ALA A 219 -14.68 12.41 -14.80
N ALA A 220 -13.98 11.32 -14.47
CA ALA A 220 -14.31 9.97 -14.96
C ALA A 220 -15.71 9.52 -14.49
N VAL A 221 -16.09 9.86 -13.25
CA VAL A 221 -17.44 9.57 -12.73
C VAL A 221 -18.51 10.41 -13.44
N ASN A 222 -18.25 11.69 -13.68
CA ASN A 222 -19.16 12.57 -14.40
C ASN A 222 -19.35 12.15 -15.86
N ASP A 223 -18.27 11.75 -16.53
CA ASP A 223 -18.32 11.24 -17.90
C ASP A 223 -19.13 9.93 -17.97
N PHE A 224 -18.95 9.05 -16.99
CA PHE A 224 -19.69 7.79 -16.90
C PHE A 224 -21.18 8.00 -16.65
N ILE A 225 -21.55 8.87 -15.71
CA ILE A 225 -22.96 9.14 -15.35
C ILE A 225 -23.63 10.05 -16.39
N GLY A 226 -22.85 10.83 -17.15
CA GLY A 226 -23.36 11.82 -18.09
C GLY A 226 -23.95 13.08 -17.45
N ALA A 227 -23.59 13.37 -16.19
CA ALA A 227 -24.04 14.53 -15.44
C ALA A 227 -22.99 14.98 -14.41
N ASN A 228 -22.98 16.25 -14.05
CA ASN A 228 -22.08 16.78 -13.01
C ASN A 228 -22.56 16.37 -11.61
N THR A 229 -22.31 15.12 -11.25
CA THR A 229 -22.72 14.51 -9.99
C THR A 229 -21.55 14.31 -9.01
N ALA A 230 -20.32 14.26 -9.52
CA ALA A 230 -19.11 14.09 -8.73
C ALA A 230 -18.31 15.39 -8.71
N GLU A 231 -17.87 15.78 -7.51
CA GLU A 231 -17.00 16.93 -7.29
C GLU A 231 -15.91 16.61 -6.25
N PRO A 232 -14.66 17.07 -6.46
CA PRO A 232 -13.63 16.96 -5.46
C PRO A 232 -13.87 18.01 -4.39
N LEU A 233 -13.99 17.60 -3.12
CA LEU A 233 -14.11 18.52 -1.97
C LEU A 233 -12.72 19.00 -1.53
N ASP A 234 -11.77 18.09 -1.51
CA ASP A 234 -10.37 18.33 -1.15
C ASP A 234 -9.43 17.35 -1.86
N SER A 235 -8.15 17.34 -1.50
CA SER A 235 -7.15 16.43 -2.11
C SER A 235 -7.39 14.95 -1.84
N SER A 236 -8.17 14.62 -0.81
CA SER A 236 -8.42 13.25 -0.37
C SER A 236 -9.87 12.80 -0.56
N THR A 237 -10.81 13.73 -0.80
CA THR A 237 -12.25 13.42 -0.78
C THR A 237 -12.92 13.82 -2.08
N VAL A 238 -13.59 12.88 -2.71
CA VAL A 238 -14.49 13.11 -3.85
C VAL A 238 -15.92 12.78 -3.44
N GLN A 239 -16.82 13.77 -3.51
CA GLN A 239 -18.24 13.59 -3.23
C GLN A 239 -18.98 13.23 -4.51
N ILE A 240 -19.86 12.23 -4.43
CA ILE A 240 -20.72 11.78 -5.51
C ILE A 240 -22.17 11.92 -5.04
N ASN A 241 -22.94 12.74 -5.72
CA ASN A 241 -24.37 12.89 -5.49
C ASN A 241 -25.12 11.83 -6.31
N VAL A 242 -25.87 10.95 -5.66
CA VAL A 242 -26.65 9.92 -6.35
C VAL A 242 -27.76 10.58 -7.16
N PRO A 243 -27.81 10.41 -8.49
CA PRO A 243 -28.85 11.05 -9.30
C PRO A 243 -30.25 10.56 -8.90
N LYS A 244 -31.19 11.47 -8.70
CA LYS A 244 -32.58 11.12 -8.36
C LYS A 244 -33.27 10.25 -9.41
N GLN A 245 -32.79 10.29 -10.64
CA GLN A 245 -33.31 9.52 -11.78
C GLN A 245 -32.69 8.10 -11.84
N PHE A 246 -31.70 7.81 -10.99
CA PHE A 246 -31.10 6.49 -10.94
C PHE A 246 -32.09 5.52 -10.29
N THR A 247 -32.66 4.66 -11.12
CA THR A 247 -33.67 3.65 -10.67
C THR A 247 -33.02 2.38 -10.11
N GLY A 248 -31.68 2.30 -10.10
CA GLY A 248 -30.92 1.16 -9.62
C GLY A 248 -30.56 1.24 -8.13
N ASN A 249 -29.95 0.17 -7.63
CA ASN A 249 -29.38 0.12 -6.30
C ASN A 249 -28.05 0.93 -6.26
N VAL A 250 -27.84 1.74 -5.23
CA VAL A 250 -26.60 2.50 -5.01
C VAL A 250 -25.37 1.59 -5.04
N VAL A 251 -25.49 0.34 -4.56
CA VAL A 251 -24.41 -0.65 -4.62
C VAL A 251 -24.01 -0.97 -6.07
N SER A 252 -24.98 -1.10 -6.99
CA SER A 252 -24.68 -1.34 -8.41
C SER A 252 -23.96 -0.14 -9.03
N LEU A 253 -24.42 1.09 -8.76
CA LEU A 253 -23.76 2.29 -9.21
C LEU A 253 -22.30 2.36 -8.70
N LEU A 254 -22.09 2.10 -7.41
CA LEU A 254 -20.74 2.09 -6.83
C LEU A 254 -19.86 1.02 -7.45
N THR A 255 -20.41 -0.18 -7.71
CA THR A 255 -19.66 -1.26 -8.36
C THR A 255 -19.16 -0.87 -9.73
N GLU A 256 -19.97 -0.14 -10.52
CA GLU A 256 -19.57 0.36 -11.83
C GLU A 256 -18.54 1.48 -11.73
N ILE A 257 -18.73 2.42 -10.80
CA ILE A 257 -17.77 3.50 -10.52
C ILE A 257 -16.42 2.93 -10.08
N GLU A 258 -16.40 1.94 -9.21
CA GLU A 258 -15.19 1.29 -8.73
C GLU A 258 -14.35 0.65 -9.84
N GLN A 259 -14.95 0.24 -10.96
CA GLN A 259 -14.26 -0.36 -12.10
C GLN A 259 -13.69 0.68 -13.09
N LEU A 260 -14.08 1.95 -12.97
CA LEU A 260 -13.54 3.00 -13.85
C LEU A 260 -12.04 3.10 -13.69
N GLN A 261 -11.36 3.19 -14.83
CA GLN A 261 -9.91 3.30 -14.90
C GLN A 261 -9.51 4.76 -15.02
N ILE A 262 -8.59 5.18 -14.17
CA ILE A 262 -7.99 6.50 -14.21
C ILE A 262 -6.47 6.40 -14.13
N GLU A 263 -5.78 7.43 -14.57
CA GLU A 263 -4.35 7.60 -14.38
C GLU A 263 -4.10 8.41 -13.10
N PRO A 264 -3.64 7.80 -11.98
CA PRO A 264 -3.35 8.53 -10.77
C PRO A 264 -2.11 9.41 -10.98
N ASP A 265 -2.09 10.56 -10.36
CA ASP A 265 -0.88 11.37 -10.23
C ASP A 265 -0.11 10.93 -8.99
N LEU A 266 1.18 10.71 -9.17
CA LEU A 266 2.05 10.28 -8.08
C LEU A 266 3.09 11.36 -7.85
N ALA A 267 3.14 11.86 -6.62
CA ALA A 267 4.20 12.76 -6.22
C ALA A 267 5.57 12.08 -6.40
N ALA A 268 6.54 12.83 -6.89
CA ALA A 268 7.90 12.34 -7.02
C ALA A 268 8.44 12.00 -5.62
N LYS A 269 8.68 10.71 -5.35
CA LYS A 269 9.12 10.19 -4.05
C LYS A 269 10.32 9.27 -4.19
N ILE A 270 11.25 9.38 -3.25
CA ILE A 270 12.42 8.53 -3.11
C ILE A 270 12.34 7.89 -1.72
N ILE A 271 12.37 6.58 -1.66
CA ILE A 271 12.39 5.81 -0.41
C ILE A 271 13.77 5.17 -0.28
N ILE A 272 14.41 5.33 0.85
CA ILE A 272 15.75 4.83 1.12
C ILE A 272 15.73 4.00 2.39
N ASP A 273 16.10 2.73 2.30
CA ASP A 273 16.37 1.88 3.46
C ASP A 273 17.88 1.90 3.75
N GLU A 274 18.27 2.59 4.82
CA GLU A 274 19.69 2.70 5.20
C GLU A 274 20.31 1.37 5.62
N ARG A 275 19.51 0.45 6.13
CA ARG A 275 19.99 -0.83 6.63
C ARG A 275 20.29 -1.82 5.52
N SER A 276 19.41 -1.88 4.52
CA SER A 276 19.59 -2.79 3.37
C SER A 276 20.30 -2.12 2.20
N GLY A 277 20.41 -0.78 2.19
CA GLY A 277 20.97 -0.01 1.08
C GLY A 277 20.06 0.03 -0.15
N ILE A 278 18.78 -0.30 0.00
CA ILE A 278 17.80 -0.29 -1.08
C ILE A 278 17.30 1.14 -1.29
N ILE A 279 17.35 1.61 -2.55
CA ILE A 279 16.79 2.89 -2.97
C ILE A 279 15.67 2.62 -3.97
N VAL A 280 14.45 3.07 -3.63
CA VAL A 280 13.28 2.99 -4.51
C VAL A 280 12.90 4.40 -4.93
N MET A 281 12.74 4.62 -6.23
CA MET A 281 12.43 5.94 -6.76
C MET A 281 11.25 5.89 -7.72
N GLY A 282 10.42 6.92 -7.67
CA GLY A 282 9.34 7.13 -8.63
C GLY A 282 9.88 7.49 -10.03
N ARG A 283 9.13 7.14 -11.07
CA ARG A 283 9.48 7.39 -12.48
C ARG A 283 9.70 8.88 -12.79
N ASP A 284 8.98 9.76 -12.11
CA ASP A 284 8.93 11.19 -12.39
C ASP A 284 9.96 12.01 -11.58
N VAL A 285 10.85 11.33 -10.85
CA VAL A 285 11.95 11.98 -10.13
C VAL A 285 13.02 12.42 -11.11
N ARG A 286 13.26 13.75 -11.18
CA ARG A 286 14.27 14.36 -12.04
C ARG A 286 15.27 15.16 -11.21
N VAL A 287 16.48 15.24 -11.71
CA VAL A 287 17.56 16.02 -11.10
C VAL A 287 17.90 17.19 -12.01
N SER A 288 17.80 18.40 -11.46
CA SER A 288 18.25 19.63 -12.15
C SER A 288 19.76 19.75 -12.11
N THR A 289 20.29 20.74 -12.85
CA THR A 289 21.72 21.01 -12.88
C THR A 289 22.29 21.26 -11.48
N VAL A 290 23.22 20.41 -11.06
CA VAL A 290 23.89 20.51 -9.77
C VAL A 290 25.32 19.95 -9.85
N ALA A 291 26.22 20.49 -9.06
CA ALA A 291 27.57 19.97 -8.85
C ALA A 291 27.69 19.54 -7.37
N VAL A 292 28.06 18.31 -7.13
CA VAL A 292 28.28 17.76 -5.78
C VAL A 292 29.70 17.23 -5.70
N ALA A 293 30.41 17.59 -4.66
CA ALA A 293 31.75 17.09 -4.37
C ALA A 293 31.72 16.42 -2.99
N GLN A 294 32.16 15.17 -2.91
CA GLN A 294 32.32 14.42 -1.65
C GLN A 294 33.69 13.75 -1.62
N GLY A 295 34.53 14.16 -0.69
CA GLY A 295 35.89 13.68 -0.61
C GLY A 295 36.70 14.05 -1.86
N ASN A 296 37.13 13.06 -2.64
CA ASN A 296 37.83 13.21 -3.91
C ASN A 296 36.91 13.07 -5.15
N LEU A 297 35.58 12.93 -4.95
CA LEU A 297 34.59 12.78 -6.01
C LEU A 297 33.88 14.10 -6.29
N THR A 298 33.89 14.58 -7.53
CA THR A 298 33.11 15.73 -8.00
C THR A 298 32.10 15.27 -9.06
N VAL A 299 30.79 15.43 -8.78
CA VAL A 299 29.70 15.14 -9.73
C VAL A 299 29.11 16.45 -10.23
N THR A 300 29.12 16.67 -11.54
CA THR A 300 28.53 17.85 -12.17
C THR A 300 27.42 17.43 -13.13
N ILE A 301 26.21 17.94 -12.93
CA ILE A 301 25.06 17.76 -13.83
C ILE A 301 24.82 19.12 -14.50
N SER A 302 24.78 19.16 -15.83
CA SER A 302 24.47 20.38 -16.58
C SER A 302 23.38 20.12 -17.61
N GLU A 303 22.41 21.00 -17.69
CA GLU A 303 21.39 21.00 -18.73
C GLU A 303 21.78 21.97 -19.84
N ALA A 304 21.87 21.50 -21.08
CA ALA A 304 22.10 22.33 -22.26
C ALA A 304 21.06 21.96 -23.33
N PRO A 305 19.99 22.74 -23.48
CA PRO A 305 19.01 22.50 -24.55
C PRO A 305 19.69 22.68 -25.91
N GLN A 306 19.53 21.69 -26.80
CA GLN A 306 19.98 21.76 -28.16
C GLN A 306 18.83 22.14 -29.09
N VAL A 307 18.97 23.24 -29.79
CA VAL A 307 17.99 23.67 -30.79
C VAL A 307 18.39 23.05 -32.12
N SER A 308 17.56 22.17 -32.66
CA SER A 308 17.69 21.67 -34.04
C SER A 308 16.89 22.60 -34.94
N GLN A 309 17.59 23.39 -35.75
CA GLN A 309 16.96 24.23 -36.76
C GLN A 309 17.03 23.53 -38.12
N PRO A 310 15.93 23.53 -38.89
CA PRO A 310 15.97 23.09 -40.27
C PRO A 310 16.85 24.01 -41.13
N ALA A 311 17.43 23.46 -42.19
CA ALA A 311 18.20 24.27 -43.14
C ALA A 311 17.36 25.43 -43.72
N PRO A 312 17.95 26.57 -44.05
CA PRO A 312 17.26 27.72 -44.67
C PRO A 312 16.44 27.23 -45.87
N LEU A 313 15.16 27.65 -45.98
CA LEU A 313 14.20 27.28 -47.03
C LEU A 313 13.61 25.84 -46.97
N SER A 314 13.82 25.08 -45.91
CA SER A 314 13.14 23.80 -45.68
C SER A 314 11.84 24.01 -44.89
N ARG A 315 10.83 23.11 -45.12
CA ARG A 315 9.51 23.14 -44.44
C ARG A 315 9.53 22.47 -43.06
N GLY A 316 10.70 22.30 -42.43
CA GLY A 316 10.83 21.69 -41.09
C GLY A 316 10.43 22.66 -39.97
N ARG A 317 10.04 22.11 -38.81
CA ARG A 317 9.78 22.88 -37.57
C ARG A 317 11.03 22.85 -36.69
N THR A 318 11.33 23.98 -36.01
CA THR A 318 12.34 24.02 -34.97
C THR A 318 11.87 23.18 -33.78
N VAL A 319 12.70 22.22 -33.37
CA VAL A 319 12.44 21.36 -32.20
C VAL A 319 13.57 21.64 -31.20
N VAL A 320 13.16 21.99 -29.98
CA VAL A 320 14.09 22.14 -28.83
C VAL A 320 14.10 20.80 -28.11
N THR A 321 15.21 20.08 -28.17
CA THR A 321 15.42 18.83 -27.40
C THR A 321 16.27 19.16 -26.17
N PRO A 322 15.76 18.88 -24.97
CA PRO A 322 16.58 19.03 -23.76
C PRO A 322 17.72 18.00 -23.79
N ARG A 323 18.92 18.43 -23.50
CA ARG A 323 20.08 17.56 -23.31
C ARG A 323 20.71 17.85 -21.96
N SER A 324 20.86 16.81 -21.15
CA SER A 324 21.58 16.90 -19.89
C SER A 324 22.92 16.17 -20.01
N ARG A 325 23.93 16.71 -19.38
CA ARG A 325 25.28 16.17 -19.37
C ARG A 325 25.70 15.94 -17.91
N ILE A 326 26.09 14.72 -17.57
CA ILE A 326 26.68 14.41 -16.26
C ILE A 326 28.20 14.31 -16.45
N GLY A 327 28.95 15.09 -15.69
CA GLY A 327 30.40 14.96 -15.55
C GLY A 327 30.72 14.43 -14.14
N VAL A 328 31.42 13.31 -14.06
CA VAL A 328 31.98 12.80 -12.81
C VAL A 328 33.48 12.82 -12.92
N GLN A 329 34.16 13.50 -11.99
CA GLN A 329 35.59 13.63 -11.97
C GLN A 329 36.14 13.05 -10.67
N GLU A 330 36.90 11.98 -10.77
CA GLU A 330 37.70 11.39 -9.71
C GLU A 330 39.17 11.71 -10.00
N ASP A 331 39.93 12.05 -8.99
CA ASP A 331 41.37 12.31 -9.19
C ASP A 331 42.05 11.09 -9.82
N GLY A 332 42.14 11.12 -11.15
CA GLY A 332 42.88 10.12 -11.94
C GLY A 332 42.12 9.41 -13.06
N LYS A 333 40.79 9.49 -13.24
CA LYS A 333 40.07 8.78 -14.36
C LYS A 333 38.76 9.42 -14.85
N LYS A 334 38.72 9.58 -16.13
CA LYS A 334 37.75 9.81 -17.22
C LYS A 334 36.27 10.11 -16.92
N LEU A 335 35.83 11.22 -17.57
CA LEU A 335 34.44 11.69 -17.78
C LEU A 335 33.54 10.65 -18.46
N ALA A 336 32.40 10.36 -17.87
CA ALA A 336 31.32 9.64 -18.54
C ALA A 336 30.24 10.64 -19.01
N LEU A 337 29.84 10.55 -20.27
CA LEU A 337 28.88 11.41 -20.95
C LEU A 337 27.53 10.69 -21.04
N VAL A 338 26.51 11.18 -20.34
CA VAL A 338 25.13 10.64 -20.43
C VAL A 338 24.25 11.64 -21.15
N ARG A 339 23.48 11.16 -22.14
CA ARG A 339 22.61 11.98 -23.00
C ARG A 339 21.17 11.93 -22.46
N GLU A 340 20.52 13.11 -22.49
CA GLU A 340 19.10 13.38 -22.17
C GLU A 340 18.77 13.46 -20.67
N GLY A 341 17.90 14.44 -20.31
CA GLY A 341 17.46 14.81 -18.95
C GLY A 341 17.64 13.70 -17.93
N VAL A 342 18.67 13.83 -17.11
CA VAL A 342 19.14 12.71 -16.28
C VAL A 342 18.04 12.27 -15.34
N SER A 343 17.50 11.07 -15.55
CA SER A 343 16.68 10.45 -14.53
C SER A 343 17.57 10.15 -13.33
N LEU A 344 17.00 10.27 -12.13
CA LEU A 344 17.73 9.92 -10.92
C LEU A 344 18.30 8.49 -10.99
N GLN A 345 17.64 7.59 -11.73
CA GLN A 345 18.11 6.22 -11.94
C GLN A 345 19.46 6.18 -12.66
N GLN A 346 19.62 6.96 -13.70
CA GLN A 346 20.91 7.06 -14.43
C GLN A 346 22.02 7.65 -13.55
N LEU A 347 21.66 8.58 -12.65
CA LEU A 347 22.60 9.11 -11.66
C LEU A 347 23.03 8.01 -10.69
N VAL A 348 22.07 7.27 -10.13
CA VAL A 348 22.32 6.18 -9.19
C VAL A 348 23.15 5.07 -9.85
N ASP A 349 22.80 4.67 -11.08
CA ASP A 349 23.54 3.66 -11.85
C ASP A 349 24.97 4.13 -12.14
N GLY A 350 25.17 5.41 -12.47
CA GLY A 350 26.47 6.02 -12.64
C GLY A 350 27.32 6.02 -11.36
N LEU A 351 26.70 6.35 -10.22
CA LEU A 351 27.37 6.36 -8.91
C LEU A 351 27.70 4.95 -8.44
N ASN A 352 26.80 3.99 -8.65
CA ASN A 352 27.04 2.56 -8.37
C ASN A 352 28.18 2.01 -9.24
N GLY A 353 28.24 2.41 -10.53
CA GLY A 353 29.32 2.05 -11.43
C GLY A 353 30.70 2.53 -11.00
N LEU A 354 30.75 3.57 -10.16
CA LEU A 354 31.97 4.13 -9.54
C LEU A 354 32.32 3.45 -8.21
N GLY A 355 31.51 2.47 -7.73
CA GLY A 355 31.77 1.76 -6.50
C GLY A 355 31.43 2.52 -5.22
N ILE A 356 30.59 3.55 -5.31
CA ILE A 356 30.12 4.34 -4.16
C ILE A 356 29.21 3.47 -3.30
N GLY A 357 29.49 3.41 -2.00
CA GLY A 357 28.69 2.64 -1.06
C GLY A 357 27.28 3.22 -0.84
N PRO A 358 26.31 2.40 -0.40
CA PRO A 358 24.92 2.85 -0.20
C PRO A 358 24.78 4.06 0.73
N ARG A 359 25.58 4.12 1.80
CA ARG A 359 25.55 5.24 2.76
C ARG A 359 26.01 6.55 2.16
N ASP A 360 27.08 6.51 1.35
CA ASP A 360 27.60 7.69 0.68
C ASP A 360 26.61 8.18 -0.40
N LEU A 361 25.92 7.26 -1.07
CA LEU A 361 24.89 7.53 -2.04
C LEU A 361 23.69 8.26 -1.40
N ILE A 362 23.29 7.85 -0.19
CA ILE A 362 22.25 8.51 0.60
C ILE A 362 22.68 9.95 0.94
N ALA A 363 23.91 10.13 1.43
CA ALA A 363 24.43 11.47 1.75
C ALA A 363 24.47 12.39 0.53
N ILE A 364 24.86 11.87 -0.62
CA ILE A 364 24.85 12.61 -1.90
C ILE A 364 23.42 13.00 -2.29
N LEU A 365 22.46 12.10 -2.23
CA LEU A 365 21.05 12.39 -2.56
C LEU A 365 20.44 13.42 -1.62
N GLN A 366 20.74 13.35 -0.33
CA GLN A 366 20.29 14.34 0.65
C GLN A 366 20.91 15.71 0.39
N ALA A 367 22.21 15.78 0.03
CA ALA A 367 22.87 17.02 -0.34
C ALA A 367 22.27 17.63 -1.61
N ILE A 368 21.98 16.82 -2.64
CA ILE A 368 21.33 17.25 -3.89
C ILE A 368 19.92 17.78 -3.60
N LYS A 369 19.16 17.12 -2.70
CA LYS A 369 17.85 17.62 -2.27
C LYS A 369 17.99 18.96 -1.52
N ALA A 370 18.92 19.06 -0.59
CA ALA A 370 19.16 20.28 0.17
C ALA A 370 19.57 21.48 -0.72
N SER A 371 20.24 21.21 -1.85
CA SER A 371 20.54 22.24 -2.86
C SER A 371 19.33 22.65 -3.72
N GLY A 372 18.17 21.96 -3.58
CA GLY A 372 16.96 22.20 -4.38
C GLY A 372 17.00 21.57 -5.78
N ALA A 373 18.03 20.81 -6.11
CA ALA A 373 18.17 20.20 -7.44
C ALA A 373 17.30 18.93 -7.63
N ILE A 374 16.78 18.34 -6.56
CA ILE A 374 15.77 17.28 -6.61
C ILE A 374 14.47 17.82 -6.04
N GLN A 375 13.42 17.82 -6.87
CA GLN A 375 12.07 18.19 -6.47
C GLN A 375 11.24 16.91 -6.14
N ALA A 376 11.74 16.12 -5.19
CA ALA A 376 11.09 14.92 -4.71
C ALA A 376 11.15 14.85 -3.19
N GLU A 377 10.18 14.16 -2.60
CA GLU A 377 10.22 13.83 -1.19
C GLU A 377 11.17 12.64 -0.96
N ILE A 378 12.10 12.78 0.00
CA ILE A 378 12.98 11.67 0.41
C ILE A 378 12.49 11.17 1.76
N GLU A 379 12.11 9.90 1.81
CA GLU A 379 11.74 9.18 3.02
C GLU A 379 12.80 8.12 3.32
N VAL A 380 13.32 8.14 4.55
CA VAL A 380 14.32 7.19 5.02
C VAL A 380 13.65 6.21 5.98
N MET A 381 13.85 4.90 5.76
CA MET A 381 13.28 3.80 6.56
C MET A 381 14.37 3.09 7.35
#